data_c524998b8653eaf3b8d23ed6ce1d36a5
#
_entry.id   c524998b8653eaf3b8d23ed6ce1d36a5
#
_cell.length_a   1.000
_cell.length_b   1.000
_cell.length_c   1.000
_cell.angle_alpha   90.00
_cell.angle_beta   90.00
_cell.angle_gamma   90.00
#
_symmetry.space_group_name_H-M   'P 1'
#
loop_
_entity.id
_entity.type
_entity.pdbx_description
1 polymer ?
#
loop_
_entity_poly.entity_id
_entity_poly.type
_entity_poly.pdbx_seq_one_letter_code
_entity_poly.pdbx_strand_id
1 'polypeptide(L)'
;QGTWQLETRTGAVMNGGAAEHVREGLPVLASYADALGIRAFAEGKDLQHDLAETTFNAMASVVRKPLINLESAINHPCQALADWKTLEDRKVPQRAKFVLSWANHPRVTPLAVPAATVHMAAQRGMEVVVLRPEGYALPSQIMDTARAAAAASGGSVTETTDRVSAMQGAHVLYAKEWGSTAHYGDVAADAALRANL
;
A
#
# COMPACT_ATOMS: atom_id res chain seq x y z
N GLN A 1 -21.12 0.96 -6.82
CA GLN A 1 -19.93 1.07 -7.68
C GLN A 1 -20.33 1.89 -8.87
N GLY A 2 -19.74 3.10 -9.02
CA GLY A 2 -20.01 3.95 -10.16
C GLY A 2 -19.48 3.32 -11.44
N THR A 3 -20.26 3.44 -12.50
CA THR A 3 -19.88 3.04 -13.86
C THR A 3 -19.05 4.10 -14.58
N TRP A 4 -18.75 5.22 -13.90
CA TRP A 4 -17.98 6.31 -14.48
C TRP A 4 -16.50 5.98 -14.45
N GLN A 5 -15.95 5.72 -15.62
CA GLN A 5 -14.53 5.42 -15.81
C GLN A 5 -13.84 6.63 -16.44
N LEU A 6 -12.65 6.94 -15.92
CA LEU A 6 -11.81 8.00 -16.46
C LEU A 6 -10.63 7.38 -17.22
N GLU A 7 -10.31 7.94 -18.37
CA GLU A 7 -9.10 7.61 -19.10
C GLU A 7 -7.90 8.37 -18.49
N THR A 8 -6.84 7.64 -18.16
CA THR A 8 -5.64 8.21 -17.54
C THR A 8 -4.45 8.34 -18.51
N ARG A 9 -4.48 7.63 -19.64
CA ARG A 9 -3.36 7.57 -20.59
C ARG A 9 -3.28 8.86 -21.40
N THR A 10 -2.11 9.49 -21.41
CA THR A 10 -1.87 10.68 -22.22
C THR A 10 -1.99 10.36 -23.71
N GLY A 11 -2.75 11.17 -24.45
CA GLY A 11 -2.94 11.01 -25.90
C GLY A 11 -3.89 9.87 -26.29
N ALA A 12 -4.62 9.29 -25.33
CA ALA A 12 -5.64 8.30 -25.64
C ALA A 12 -6.75 8.88 -26.53
N VAL A 13 -7.19 8.09 -27.51
CA VAL A 13 -8.37 8.42 -28.31
C VAL A 13 -9.61 8.03 -27.51
N MET A 14 -10.52 8.98 -27.29
CA MET A 14 -11.73 8.82 -26.46
C MET A 14 -12.83 8.06 -27.23
N ASN A 15 -12.51 6.85 -27.70
CA ASN A 15 -13.45 5.96 -28.40
C ASN A 15 -13.71 4.65 -27.65
N GLY A 16 -13.20 4.52 -26.41
CA GLY A 16 -13.37 3.36 -25.54
C GLY A 16 -14.51 3.52 -24.54
N GLY A 17 -14.47 2.71 -23.49
CA GLY A 17 -15.49 2.72 -22.42
C GLY A 17 -15.35 3.83 -21.38
N ALA A 18 -14.28 4.65 -21.42
CA ALA A 18 -14.10 5.77 -20.52
C ALA A 18 -14.98 6.95 -20.94
N ALA A 19 -15.75 7.49 -19.98
CA ALA A 19 -16.65 8.62 -20.23
C ALA A 19 -15.91 9.93 -20.48
N GLU A 20 -14.79 10.14 -19.75
CA GLU A 20 -13.98 11.36 -19.81
C GLU A 20 -12.50 11.07 -19.54
N HIS A 21 -11.66 12.01 -19.95
CA HIS A 21 -10.24 11.98 -19.60
C HIS A 21 -10.01 12.65 -18.22
N VAL A 22 -9.08 12.12 -17.41
CA VAL A 22 -8.75 12.68 -16.07
C VAL A 22 -8.40 14.17 -16.12
N ARG A 23 -7.78 14.65 -17.21
CA ARG A 23 -7.38 16.05 -17.39
C ARG A 23 -8.56 17.01 -17.49
N GLU A 24 -9.74 16.52 -17.82
CA GLU A 24 -10.97 17.30 -17.94
C GLU A 24 -11.88 17.06 -16.75
N GLY A 25 -12.20 15.82 -16.44
CA GLY A 25 -13.15 15.47 -15.41
C GLY A 25 -12.71 15.85 -14.00
N LEU A 26 -11.45 15.59 -13.63
CA LEU A 26 -10.98 15.86 -12.24
C LEU A 26 -10.88 17.36 -11.91
N PRO A 27 -10.37 18.26 -12.78
CA PRO A 27 -10.41 19.70 -12.51
C PRO A 27 -11.83 20.25 -12.33
N VAL A 28 -12.78 19.74 -13.10
CA VAL A 28 -14.20 20.13 -12.96
C VAL A 28 -14.74 19.68 -11.60
N LEU A 29 -14.54 18.41 -11.21
CA LEU A 29 -14.94 17.92 -9.89
C LEU A 29 -14.27 18.71 -8.76
N ALA A 30 -12.98 18.99 -8.89
CA ALA A 30 -12.24 19.76 -7.90
C ALA A 30 -12.75 21.20 -7.75
N SER A 31 -13.40 21.77 -8.77
CA SER A 31 -13.96 23.12 -8.69
C SER A 31 -15.14 23.23 -7.72
N TYR A 32 -15.82 22.13 -7.42
CA TYR A 32 -16.97 22.08 -6.51
C TYR A 32 -16.59 21.85 -5.03
N ALA A 33 -15.29 21.68 -4.73
CA ALA A 33 -14.83 21.32 -3.38
C ALA A 33 -13.59 22.11 -2.96
N ASP A 34 -13.33 22.19 -1.65
CA ASP A 34 -12.13 22.79 -1.09
C ASP A 34 -10.94 21.82 -1.09
N ALA A 35 -11.22 20.53 -1.04
CA ALA A 35 -10.26 19.45 -1.14
C ALA A 35 -10.87 18.25 -1.87
N LEU A 36 -10.02 17.40 -2.46
CA LEU A 36 -10.46 16.21 -3.17
C LEU A 36 -9.79 14.96 -2.59
N GLY A 37 -10.57 13.93 -2.31
CA GLY A 37 -10.06 12.60 -1.96
C GLY A 37 -10.07 11.68 -3.18
N ILE A 38 -8.94 11.04 -3.49
CA ILE A 38 -8.83 10.07 -4.58
C ILE A 38 -8.50 8.70 -4.02
N ARG A 39 -9.23 7.70 -4.50
CA ARG A 39 -8.95 6.28 -4.29
C ARG A 39 -8.71 5.61 -5.64
N ALA A 40 -7.46 5.21 -5.90
CA ALA A 40 -7.02 4.62 -7.16
C ALA A 40 -6.26 3.33 -6.88
N PHE A 41 -6.98 2.22 -6.82
CA PHE A 41 -6.40 0.90 -6.52
C PHE A 41 -5.34 0.48 -7.54
N ALA A 42 -4.45 -0.43 -7.11
CA ALA A 42 -3.58 -1.16 -8.01
C ALA A 42 -4.38 -1.83 -9.14
N GLU A 43 -3.85 -1.78 -10.35
CA GLU A 43 -4.45 -2.50 -11.48
C GLU A 43 -4.26 -4.02 -11.36
N GLY A 44 -3.21 -4.44 -10.65
CA GLY A 44 -2.90 -5.85 -10.41
C GLY A 44 -2.50 -6.61 -11.66
N LYS A 45 -1.91 -5.93 -12.64
CA LYS A 45 -1.49 -6.49 -13.93
C LYS A 45 0.02 -6.36 -14.16
N ASP A 46 0.56 -5.18 -13.92
CA ASP A 46 1.95 -4.83 -14.09
C ASP A 46 2.49 -4.26 -12.78
N LEU A 47 3.41 -4.99 -12.16
CA LEU A 47 4.01 -4.59 -10.89
C LEU A 47 4.74 -3.25 -10.98
N GLN A 48 5.46 -2.99 -12.07
CA GLN A 48 6.22 -1.75 -12.22
C GLN A 48 5.29 -0.55 -12.40
N HIS A 49 4.20 -0.73 -13.13
CA HIS A 49 3.15 0.29 -13.27
C HIS A 49 2.54 0.65 -11.91
N ASP A 50 2.21 -0.35 -11.11
CA ASP A 50 1.60 -0.16 -9.80
C ASP A 50 2.61 0.37 -8.76
N LEU A 51 3.87 -0.09 -8.79
CA LEU A 51 4.94 0.46 -7.93
C LEU A 51 5.26 1.94 -8.23
N ALA A 52 5.13 2.35 -9.49
CA ALA A 52 5.28 3.76 -9.89
C ALA A 52 4.05 4.61 -9.55
N GLU A 53 2.96 4.01 -9.07
CA GLU A 53 1.67 4.67 -8.81
C GLU A 53 1.16 5.47 -10.03
N THR A 54 1.38 4.95 -11.22
CA THR A 54 1.16 5.67 -12.50
C THR A 54 -0.26 6.22 -12.59
N THR A 55 -1.25 5.41 -12.27
CA THR A 55 -2.67 5.83 -12.33
C THR A 55 -3.00 6.92 -11.31
N PHE A 56 -2.54 6.77 -10.05
CA PHE A 56 -2.76 7.79 -9.01
C PHE A 56 -2.06 9.10 -9.37
N ASN A 57 -0.79 9.02 -9.81
CA ASN A 57 0.00 10.19 -10.18
C ASN A 57 -0.59 10.94 -11.39
N ALA A 58 -1.13 10.23 -12.37
CA ALA A 58 -1.83 10.84 -13.50
C ALA A 58 -3.06 11.65 -13.03
N MET A 59 -3.82 11.12 -12.08
CA MET A 59 -4.95 11.83 -11.47
C MET A 59 -4.49 13.01 -10.61
N ALA A 60 -3.50 12.80 -9.75
CA ALA A 60 -2.98 13.82 -8.84
C ALA A 60 -2.39 15.03 -9.58
N SER A 61 -1.72 14.80 -10.72
CA SER A 61 -1.04 15.84 -11.50
C SER A 61 -1.98 16.91 -12.07
N VAL A 62 -3.27 16.62 -12.19
CA VAL A 62 -4.27 17.53 -12.79
C VAL A 62 -5.14 18.22 -11.74
N VAL A 63 -5.06 17.81 -10.48
CA VAL A 63 -5.82 18.41 -9.37
C VAL A 63 -5.01 19.56 -8.76
N ARG A 64 -5.60 20.76 -8.70
CA ARG A 64 -4.99 21.96 -8.13
C ARG A 64 -5.53 22.36 -6.75
N LYS A 65 -6.29 21.47 -6.14
CA LYS A 65 -6.82 21.61 -4.77
C LYS A 65 -6.03 20.71 -3.83
N PRO A 66 -6.08 20.92 -2.52
CA PRO A 66 -5.57 19.97 -1.57
C PRO A 66 -6.08 18.57 -1.88
N LEU A 67 -5.15 17.60 -1.97
CA LEU A 67 -5.46 16.23 -2.37
C LEU A 67 -5.18 15.28 -1.21
N ILE A 68 -6.14 14.40 -0.95
CA ILE A 68 -6.02 13.33 0.04
C ILE A 68 -5.96 11.99 -0.72
N ASN A 69 -4.86 11.27 -0.57
CA ASN A 69 -4.78 9.89 -1.03
C ASN A 69 -5.60 9.01 -0.07
N LEU A 70 -6.76 8.53 -0.52
CA LEU A 70 -7.61 7.62 0.27
C LEU A 70 -7.11 6.18 0.23
N GLU A 71 -6.54 5.75 -0.89
CA GLU A 71 -5.76 4.53 -1.14
C GLU A 71 -5.26 4.57 -2.58
N SER A 72 -3.99 4.26 -2.79
CA SER A 72 -3.36 4.09 -4.10
C SER A 72 -2.75 2.69 -4.23
N ALA A 73 -1.99 2.41 -5.29
CA ALA A 73 -1.49 1.08 -5.56
C ALA A 73 -0.57 0.52 -4.45
N ILE A 74 0.28 1.37 -3.89
CA ILE A 74 1.24 0.98 -2.84
C ILE A 74 1.16 1.84 -1.59
N ASN A 75 0.09 2.62 -1.41
CA ASN A 75 -0.05 3.46 -0.23
C ASN A 75 -1.51 3.56 0.23
N HIS A 76 -1.70 3.56 1.55
CA HIS A 76 -2.99 3.78 2.20
C HIS A 76 -2.81 4.70 3.42
N PRO A 77 -2.52 6.01 3.21
CA PRO A 77 -2.13 6.91 4.29
C PRO A 77 -3.22 7.09 5.35
N CYS A 78 -4.49 7.06 4.97
CA CYS A 78 -5.60 7.14 5.92
C CYS A 78 -5.64 5.93 6.87
N GLN A 79 -5.34 4.72 6.37
CA GLN A 79 -5.22 3.53 7.21
C GLN A 79 -4.01 3.64 8.13
N ALA A 80 -2.85 4.03 7.59
CA ALA A 80 -1.63 4.20 8.36
C ALA A 80 -1.81 5.23 9.49
N LEU A 81 -2.51 6.34 9.23
CA LEU A 81 -2.82 7.35 10.24
C LEU A 81 -3.78 6.80 11.32
N ALA A 82 -4.77 6.02 10.94
CA ALA A 82 -5.69 5.38 11.89
C ALA A 82 -4.96 4.34 12.77
N ASP A 83 -4.05 3.57 12.17
CA ASP A 83 -3.21 2.61 12.90
C ASP A 83 -2.27 3.33 13.87
N TRP A 84 -1.60 4.42 13.42
CA TRP A 84 -0.78 5.25 14.32
C TRP A 84 -1.60 5.78 15.49
N LYS A 85 -2.76 6.36 15.22
CA LYS A 85 -3.68 6.84 16.26
C LYS A 85 -4.06 5.72 17.24
N THR A 86 -4.31 4.53 16.75
CA THR A 86 -4.63 3.35 17.58
C THR A 86 -3.45 2.99 18.49
N LEU A 87 -2.21 3.01 17.98
CA LEU A 87 -1.01 2.76 18.78
C LEU A 87 -0.84 3.82 19.90
N GLU A 88 -1.11 5.09 19.59
CA GLU A 88 -1.08 6.17 20.59
C GLU A 88 -2.16 5.98 21.67
N ASP A 89 -3.40 5.69 21.29
CA ASP A 89 -4.51 5.48 22.21
C ASP A 89 -4.28 4.26 23.13
N ARG A 90 -3.59 3.24 22.62
CA ARG A 90 -3.19 2.06 23.36
C ARG A 90 -1.89 2.26 24.15
N LYS A 91 -1.28 3.45 24.08
CA LYS A 91 -0.03 3.80 24.76
C LYS A 91 1.11 2.83 24.44
N VAL A 92 1.16 2.34 23.20
CA VAL A 92 2.25 1.47 22.74
C VAL A 92 3.55 2.28 22.75
N PRO A 93 4.65 1.79 23.36
CA PRO A 93 5.92 2.52 23.37
C PRO A 93 6.42 2.84 21.96
N GLN A 94 7.07 3.99 21.79
CA GLN A 94 7.57 4.43 20.49
C GLN A 94 8.52 3.41 19.86
N ARG A 95 9.43 2.82 20.67
CA ARG A 95 10.42 1.83 20.23
C ARG A 95 9.96 0.38 20.44
N ALA A 96 8.66 0.15 20.50
CA ALA A 96 8.13 -1.20 20.64
C ALA A 96 8.39 -2.04 19.38
N LYS A 97 8.50 -3.35 19.57
CA LYS A 97 8.60 -4.30 18.46
C LYS A 97 7.24 -4.46 17.78
N PHE A 98 7.21 -4.15 16.48
CA PHE A 98 6.04 -4.25 15.62
C PHE A 98 6.26 -5.35 14.58
N VAL A 99 5.40 -6.36 14.57
CA VAL A 99 5.47 -7.46 13.60
C VAL A 99 4.35 -7.30 12.58
N LEU A 100 4.71 -7.00 11.34
CA LEU A 100 3.81 -7.15 10.19
C LEU A 100 3.90 -8.59 9.73
N SER A 101 2.87 -9.37 9.98
CA SER A 101 2.82 -10.78 9.61
C SER A 101 1.95 -10.99 8.38
N TRP A 102 2.50 -11.64 7.36
CA TRP A 102 1.67 -12.21 6.32
C TRP A 102 0.66 -13.18 6.92
N ALA A 103 -0.56 -13.14 6.44
CA ALA A 103 -1.65 -14.00 6.87
C ALA A 103 -2.46 -14.44 5.65
N ASN A 104 -2.83 -15.70 5.59
CA ASN A 104 -3.61 -16.22 4.46
C ASN A 104 -5.01 -15.59 4.41
N HIS A 105 -5.48 -15.31 3.19
CA HIS A 105 -6.81 -14.81 2.90
C HIS A 105 -7.29 -15.39 1.56
N PRO A 106 -8.59 -15.70 1.37
CA PRO A 106 -9.12 -16.28 0.14
C PRO A 106 -8.92 -15.44 -1.13
N ARG A 107 -8.67 -14.16 -0.98
CA ARG A 107 -8.44 -13.24 -2.10
C ARG A 107 -7.07 -12.61 -1.99
N VAL A 108 -6.37 -12.52 -3.11
CA VAL A 108 -5.15 -11.71 -3.23
C VAL A 108 -5.50 -10.25 -3.00
N THR A 109 -4.81 -9.60 -2.05
CA THR A 109 -5.01 -8.17 -1.79
C THR A 109 -3.80 -7.35 -2.25
N PRO A 110 -4.00 -6.05 -2.54
CA PRO A 110 -2.93 -5.15 -2.99
C PRO A 110 -1.84 -4.93 -1.95
N LEU A 111 -0.70 -4.40 -2.41
CA LEU A 111 0.45 -4.02 -1.58
C LEU A 111 0.22 -2.74 -0.75
N ALA A 112 -0.86 -2.01 -1.00
CA ALA A 112 -1.13 -0.70 -0.39
C ALA A 112 -1.08 -0.70 1.15
N VAL A 113 -1.80 -1.63 1.78
CA VAL A 113 -1.84 -1.70 3.25
C VAL A 113 -0.52 -2.18 3.85
N PRO A 114 0.09 -3.31 3.42
CA PRO A 114 1.37 -3.72 4.01
C PRO A 114 2.48 -2.69 3.80
N ALA A 115 2.54 -2.01 2.65
CA ALA A 115 3.50 -0.94 2.40
C ALA A 115 3.27 0.27 3.32
N ALA A 116 2.03 0.74 3.44
CA ALA A 116 1.70 1.85 4.34
C ALA A 116 1.96 1.50 5.81
N THR A 117 1.66 0.26 6.23
CA THR A 117 1.85 -0.21 7.61
C THR A 117 3.33 -0.30 7.98
N VAL A 118 4.17 -0.91 7.14
CA VAL A 118 5.62 -1.01 7.43
C VAL A 118 6.26 0.37 7.46
N HIS A 119 5.87 1.27 6.56
CA HIS A 119 6.36 2.64 6.52
C HIS A 119 5.93 3.45 7.75
N MET A 120 4.66 3.35 8.14
CA MET A 120 4.10 4.01 9.35
C MET A 120 4.83 3.59 10.60
N ALA A 121 5.01 2.28 10.83
CA ALA A 121 5.69 1.76 12.01
C ALA A 121 7.18 2.19 12.03
N ALA A 122 7.83 2.21 10.86
CA ALA A 122 9.19 2.73 10.70
C ALA A 122 9.28 4.23 11.02
N GLN A 123 8.37 5.06 10.50
CA GLN A 123 8.32 6.50 10.80
C GLN A 123 8.09 6.78 12.30
N ARG A 124 7.35 5.91 12.98
CA ARG A 124 7.13 6.01 14.43
C ARG A 124 8.36 5.63 15.25
N GLY A 125 9.43 5.13 14.62
CA GLY A 125 10.68 4.74 15.30
C GLY A 125 10.62 3.36 15.95
N MET A 126 9.73 2.47 15.49
CA MET A 126 9.56 1.13 16.03
C MET A 126 10.63 0.16 15.51
N GLU A 127 10.84 -0.95 16.22
CA GLU A 127 11.53 -2.13 15.72
C GLU A 127 10.56 -2.93 14.85
N VAL A 128 10.65 -2.78 13.54
CA VAL A 128 9.73 -3.40 12.59
C VAL A 128 10.29 -4.71 12.06
N VAL A 129 9.51 -5.77 12.16
CA VAL A 129 9.81 -7.09 11.59
C VAL A 129 8.72 -7.45 10.59
N VAL A 130 9.09 -7.66 9.33
CA VAL A 130 8.20 -8.21 8.31
C VAL A 130 8.36 -9.74 8.32
N LEU A 131 7.37 -10.42 8.88
CA LEU A 131 7.28 -11.88 8.91
C LEU A 131 6.45 -12.35 7.72
N ARG A 132 7.07 -13.11 6.84
CA ARG A 132 6.38 -13.60 5.64
C ARG A 132 6.89 -14.98 5.23
N PRO A 133 6.12 -15.81 4.54
CA PRO A 133 6.62 -17.06 3.95
C PRO A 133 7.52 -16.77 2.74
N GLU A 134 8.21 -17.81 2.27
CA GLU A 134 8.94 -17.73 1.01
C GLU A 134 8.01 -17.36 -0.16
N GLY A 135 8.50 -16.55 -1.09
CA GLY A 135 7.72 -16.05 -2.24
C GLY A 135 6.85 -14.83 -1.96
N TYR A 136 6.75 -14.34 -0.72
CA TYR A 136 5.93 -13.18 -0.33
C TYR A 136 6.74 -11.99 0.19
N ALA A 137 7.98 -11.85 -0.28
CA ALA A 137 8.77 -10.66 0.02
C ALA A 137 8.08 -9.39 -0.50
N LEU A 138 8.11 -8.32 0.29
CA LEU A 138 7.69 -7.01 -0.19
C LEU A 138 8.72 -6.48 -1.20
N PRO A 139 8.31 -5.72 -2.22
CA PRO A 139 9.24 -5.09 -3.17
C PRO A 139 10.34 -4.29 -2.47
N SER A 140 11.56 -4.34 -3.02
CA SER A 140 12.70 -3.60 -2.47
C SER A 140 12.41 -2.11 -2.31
N GLN A 141 11.74 -1.49 -3.28
CA GLN A 141 11.33 -0.08 -3.21
C GLN A 141 10.53 0.25 -1.94
N ILE A 142 9.60 -0.63 -1.54
CA ILE A 142 8.80 -0.46 -0.31
C ILE A 142 9.69 -0.63 0.92
N MET A 143 10.51 -1.69 0.93
CA MET A 143 11.39 -1.98 2.06
C MET A 143 12.48 -0.91 2.24
N ASP A 144 13.04 -0.39 1.17
CA ASP A 144 14.08 0.66 1.21
C ASP A 144 13.51 2.00 1.71
N THR A 145 12.28 2.35 1.27
CA THR A 145 11.56 3.50 1.81
C THR A 145 11.31 3.37 3.32
N ALA A 146 10.90 2.19 3.77
CA ALA A 146 10.69 1.93 5.19
C ALA A 146 12.00 1.95 6.00
N ARG A 147 13.11 1.39 5.47
CA ARG A 147 14.43 1.44 6.10
C ARG A 147 14.94 2.87 6.23
N ALA A 148 14.75 3.70 5.19
CA ALA A 148 15.10 5.11 5.25
C ALA A 148 14.31 5.86 6.32
N ALA A 149 13.01 5.62 6.44
CA ALA A 149 12.17 6.18 7.48
C ALA A 149 12.61 5.73 8.89
N ALA A 150 12.94 4.44 9.05
CA ALA A 150 13.46 3.91 10.31
C ALA A 150 14.80 4.55 10.70
N ALA A 151 15.72 4.70 9.76
CA ALA A 151 17.00 5.37 10.01
C ALA A 151 16.79 6.82 10.49
N ALA A 152 15.83 7.56 9.92
CA ALA A 152 15.52 8.93 10.31
C ALA A 152 14.85 9.02 11.69
N SER A 153 14.06 8.02 12.10
CA SER A 153 13.29 8.02 13.34
C SER A 153 13.99 7.29 14.51
N GLY A 154 15.12 6.63 14.24
CA GLY A 154 15.84 5.81 15.22
C GLY A 154 15.24 4.42 15.46
N GLY A 155 14.39 3.94 14.53
CA GLY A 155 13.85 2.59 14.47
C GLY A 155 14.72 1.63 13.67
N SER A 156 14.14 0.47 13.33
CA SER A 156 14.77 -0.53 12.44
C SER A 156 13.71 -1.26 11.61
N VAL A 157 14.10 -1.79 10.45
CA VAL A 157 13.25 -2.64 9.61
C VAL A 157 14.02 -3.87 9.18
N THR A 158 13.51 -5.04 9.54
CA THR A 158 14.05 -6.35 9.16
C THR A 158 12.97 -7.21 8.52
N GLU A 159 13.38 -8.28 7.84
CA GLU A 159 12.51 -9.25 7.21
C GLU A 159 12.97 -10.67 7.57
N THR A 160 12.02 -11.56 7.84
CA THR A 160 12.32 -12.95 8.19
C THR A 160 11.20 -13.91 7.82
N THR A 161 11.55 -15.18 7.65
CA THR A 161 10.63 -16.31 7.57
C THR A 161 10.51 -17.08 8.90
N ASP A 162 11.38 -16.77 9.86
CA ASP A 162 11.37 -17.42 11.18
C ASP A 162 10.30 -16.82 12.09
N ARG A 163 9.21 -17.57 12.24
CA ARG A 163 8.06 -17.19 13.06
C ARG A 163 8.42 -17.05 14.54
N VAL A 164 9.30 -17.90 15.07
CA VAL A 164 9.63 -17.90 16.48
C VAL A 164 10.40 -16.64 16.84
N SER A 165 11.47 -16.34 16.11
CA SER A 165 12.28 -15.14 16.35
C SER A 165 11.48 -13.84 16.10
N ALA A 166 10.62 -13.83 15.08
CA ALA A 166 9.78 -12.67 14.79
C ALA A 166 8.84 -12.33 15.95
N MET A 167 8.19 -13.35 16.53
CA MET A 167 7.18 -13.16 17.58
C MET A 167 7.76 -12.91 18.96
N GLN A 168 9.02 -13.30 19.20
CA GLN A 168 9.66 -13.12 20.51
C GLN A 168 9.75 -11.61 20.85
N GLY A 169 9.15 -11.22 21.98
CA GLY A 169 9.13 -9.83 22.43
C GLY A 169 8.25 -8.88 21.59
N ALA A 170 7.39 -9.38 20.72
CA ALA A 170 6.48 -8.56 19.95
C ALA A 170 5.47 -7.84 20.85
N HIS A 171 5.35 -6.53 20.67
CA HIS A 171 4.35 -5.69 21.35
C HIS A 171 3.10 -5.52 20.49
N VAL A 172 3.28 -5.53 19.17
CA VAL A 172 2.20 -5.37 18.19
C VAL A 172 2.33 -6.47 17.14
N LEU A 173 1.23 -7.13 16.85
CA LEU A 173 1.08 -8.06 15.72
C LEU A 173 0.04 -7.51 14.77
N TYR A 174 0.45 -7.23 13.54
CA TYR A 174 -0.42 -6.79 12.46
C TYR A 174 -0.50 -7.89 11.40
N ALA A 175 -1.58 -8.64 11.40
CA ALA A 175 -1.81 -9.72 10.44
C ALA A 175 -2.44 -9.15 9.16
N LYS A 176 -1.77 -9.32 8.02
CA LYS A 176 -2.25 -8.81 6.73
C LYS A 176 -1.84 -9.73 5.59
N GLU A 177 -2.77 -9.94 4.69
CA GLU A 177 -2.50 -10.64 3.43
C GLU A 177 -1.98 -9.67 2.37
N TRP A 178 -1.08 -10.14 1.52
CA TRP A 178 -0.71 -9.54 0.23
C TRP A 178 -0.28 -10.61 -0.75
N GLY A 179 -0.40 -10.32 -2.06
CA GLY A 179 -0.04 -11.24 -3.12
C GLY A 179 1.47 -11.38 -3.32
N SER A 180 1.88 -12.51 -3.88
CA SER A 180 3.26 -12.74 -4.30
C SER A 180 3.62 -11.80 -5.46
N THR A 181 4.74 -11.10 -5.34
CA THR A 181 5.26 -10.25 -6.42
C THR A 181 5.86 -11.05 -7.58
N ALA A 182 6.28 -12.29 -7.32
CA ALA A 182 6.76 -13.19 -8.38
C ALA A 182 5.62 -13.68 -9.31
N HIS A 183 4.38 -13.65 -8.82
CA HIS A 183 3.18 -14.03 -9.55
C HIS A 183 2.19 -12.86 -9.69
N TYR A 184 2.73 -11.64 -9.75
CA TYR A 184 1.89 -10.45 -9.83
C TYR A 184 1.02 -10.46 -11.09
N GLY A 185 -0.30 -10.33 -10.89
CA GLY A 185 -1.28 -10.42 -11.97
C GLY A 185 -1.72 -11.84 -12.34
N ASP A 186 -1.04 -12.87 -11.85
CA ASP A 186 -1.40 -14.28 -12.05
C ASP A 186 -2.02 -14.87 -10.77
N VAL A 187 -3.34 -14.71 -10.65
CA VAL A 187 -4.11 -15.17 -9.48
C VAL A 187 -4.03 -16.70 -9.31
N ALA A 188 -3.93 -17.46 -10.43
CA ALA A 188 -3.88 -18.92 -10.37
C ALA A 188 -2.52 -19.41 -9.85
N ALA A 189 -1.43 -18.80 -10.31
CA ALA A 189 -0.08 -19.12 -9.83
C ALA A 189 0.10 -18.72 -8.36
N ASP A 190 -0.42 -17.55 -7.94
CA ASP A 190 -0.40 -17.15 -6.53
C ASP A 190 -1.23 -18.11 -5.66
N ALA A 191 -2.40 -18.56 -6.11
CA ALA A 191 -3.21 -19.53 -5.39
C ALA A 191 -2.50 -20.90 -5.24
N ALA A 192 -1.80 -21.35 -6.29
CA ALA A 192 -1.00 -22.58 -6.22
C ALA A 192 0.17 -22.46 -5.23
N LEU A 193 0.83 -21.29 -5.15
CA LEU A 193 1.88 -21.02 -4.17
C LEU A 193 1.31 -21.08 -2.74
N ARG A 194 0.15 -20.45 -2.50
CA ARG A 194 -0.54 -20.44 -1.19
C ARG A 194 -0.94 -21.82 -0.69
N ALA A 195 -1.34 -22.71 -1.60
CA ALA A 195 -1.78 -24.06 -1.23
C ALA A 195 -0.67 -24.89 -0.57
N ASN A 196 0.58 -24.44 -0.64
CA ASN A 196 1.74 -25.10 -0.05
C ASN A 196 2.22 -24.45 1.27
N LEU A 197 1.49 -23.46 1.78
CA LEU A 197 1.79 -22.75 3.04
C LEU A 197 0.90 -23.22 4.18
#